data_8b79421f3db4e15d4558641f037702a1
#
_entry.id   8b79421f3db4e15d4558641f037702a1
#
_cell.length_a   1.000
_cell.length_b   1.000
_cell.length_c   1.000
_cell.angle_alpha   90.00
_cell.angle_beta   90.00
_cell.angle_gamma   90.00
#
_symmetry.space_group_name_H-M   'P 1'
#
loop_
_entity.id
_entity.type
_entity.pdbx_description
1 polymer ?
#
loop_
_entity_poly.entity_id
_entity_poly.type
_entity_poly.pdbx_seq_one_letter_code
_entity_poly.pdbx_strand_id
1 'polypeptide(L)'
;MSAPTITPEPTPDEAAAIVIHDAARAFVSRAALKLIAGLDAFGIDPSGKIAIDVGASTGGFTDVMLQRGAVKVYAVDVGRGQLHWKLRSHGKVVSLEGVNVRNLDSSLIDDPCDLATFDVSFISLKLVIPPVLKVLRPGSDLIALIKPQFEAGREHIGKGGILKDDAIAQEVIRGIEAFLTEIGCMVTGTIPSPVRGMKG
;
A
#
# COMPACT_ATOMS: atom_id res chain seq x y z
N MET A 1 45.38 -21.45 32.04
CA MET A 1 44.37 -20.39 32.16
C MET A 1 44.05 -19.89 30.77
N SER A 2 42.91 -20.33 30.23
CA SER A 2 42.46 -19.92 28.88
C SER A 2 41.74 -18.56 29.01
N ALA A 3 42.13 -17.61 28.17
CA ALA A 3 41.47 -16.32 28.10
C ALA A 3 40.01 -16.45 27.60
N PRO A 4 39.08 -15.64 28.10
CA PRO A 4 37.69 -15.67 27.61
C PRO A 4 37.63 -15.14 26.19
N THR A 5 36.99 -15.91 25.29
CA THR A 5 36.69 -15.49 23.93
C THR A 5 35.57 -14.44 24.00
N ILE A 6 35.89 -13.19 23.73
CA ILE A 6 34.93 -12.10 23.60
C ILE A 6 34.29 -12.29 22.23
N THR A 7 33.02 -12.69 22.17
CA THR A 7 32.17 -12.60 20.97
C THR A 7 31.91 -11.11 20.70
N PRO A 8 32.19 -10.60 19.49
CA PRO A 8 31.90 -9.19 19.18
C PRO A 8 30.37 -8.98 19.24
N GLU A 9 29.97 -7.85 19.87
CA GLU A 9 28.55 -7.43 19.78
C GLU A 9 28.17 -7.15 18.32
N PRO A 10 26.96 -7.54 17.90
CA PRO A 10 26.50 -7.30 16.53
C PRO A 10 26.43 -5.80 16.26
N THR A 11 26.86 -5.39 15.08
CA THR A 11 26.78 -3.99 14.65
C THR A 11 25.32 -3.55 14.54
N PRO A 12 24.98 -2.26 14.72
CA PRO A 12 23.60 -1.75 14.63
C PRO A 12 22.89 -2.11 13.31
N ASP A 13 23.66 -2.21 12.22
CA ASP A 13 23.13 -2.58 10.88
C ASP A 13 22.74 -4.05 10.78
N GLU A 14 23.45 -4.96 11.45
CA GLU A 14 23.10 -6.39 11.47
C GLU A 14 21.84 -6.64 12.31
N ALA A 15 21.70 -5.95 13.44
CA ALA A 15 20.49 -6.03 14.27
C ALA A 15 19.27 -5.47 13.54
N ALA A 16 19.40 -4.35 12.81
CA ALA A 16 18.34 -3.77 12.01
C ALA A 16 17.92 -4.67 10.84
N ALA A 17 18.87 -5.35 10.17
CA ALA A 17 18.57 -6.28 9.09
C ALA A 17 17.81 -7.53 9.58
N ILE A 18 18.10 -8.04 10.77
CA ILE A 18 17.41 -9.18 11.37
C ILE A 18 15.96 -8.82 11.74
N VAL A 19 15.74 -7.64 12.33
CA VAL A 19 14.39 -7.16 12.70
C VAL A 19 13.51 -6.96 11.47
N ILE A 20 14.06 -6.40 10.37
CA ILE A 20 13.33 -6.24 9.12
C ILE A 20 12.94 -7.60 8.49
N HIS A 21 13.82 -8.60 8.56
CA HIS A 21 13.51 -9.93 8.05
C HIS A 21 12.40 -10.62 8.84
N ASP A 22 12.39 -10.52 10.15
CA ASP A 22 11.36 -11.14 10.99
C ASP A 22 10.00 -10.45 10.84
N ALA A 23 9.96 -9.12 10.79
CA ALA A 23 8.73 -8.38 10.52
C ALA A 23 8.12 -8.72 9.13
N ALA A 24 8.97 -8.89 8.11
CA ALA A 24 8.51 -9.26 6.77
C ALA A 24 7.96 -10.70 6.71
N ARG A 25 8.42 -11.62 7.56
CA ARG A 25 7.93 -13.01 7.64
C ARG A 25 6.58 -13.14 8.33
N ALA A 26 6.18 -12.14 9.12
CA ALA A 26 4.87 -12.12 9.80
C ALA A 26 3.70 -11.89 8.82
N PHE A 27 3.97 -11.46 7.60
CA PHE A 27 2.96 -11.11 6.60
C PHE A 27 3.13 -11.91 5.30
N VAL A 28 2.07 -12.01 4.52
CA VAL A 28 2.07 -12.74 3.23
C VAL A 28 2.98 -12.11 2.18
N SER A 29 3.37 -10.84 2.33
CA SER A 29 4.33 -10.18 1.43
C SER A 29 5.04 -9.00 2.09
N ARG A 30 6.22 -8.62 1.54
CA ARG A 30 6.99 -7.44 1.97
C ARG A 30 6.25 -6.10 1.75
N ALA A 31 5.23 -6.08 0.90
CA ALA A 31 4.39 -4.91 0.71
C ALA A 31 3.75 -4.43 2.01
N ALA A 32 3.49 -5.33 2.95
CA ALA A 32 2.98 -5.04 4.29
C ALA A 32 3.73 -3.90 4.98
N LEU A 33 5.07 -3.88 4.89
CA LEU A 33 5.90 -2.86 5.54
C LEU A 33 5.60 -1.43 5.05
N LYS A 34 5.17 -1.27 3.80
CA LYS A 34 4.79 0.03 3.25
C LYS A 34 3.53 0.56 3.93
N LEU A 35 2.51 -0.31 4.08
CA LEU A 35 1.26 0.09 4.73
C LEU A 35 1.47 0.35 6.22
N ILE A 36 2.25 -0.49 6.90
CA ILE A 36 2.59 -0.30 8.32
C ILE A 36 3.19 1.10 8.52
N ALA A 37 4.18 1.48 7.71
CA ALA A 37 4.82 2.79 7.81
C ALA A 37 3.82 3.95 7.62
N GLY A 38 2.90 3.83 6.66
CA GLY A 38 1.85 4.83 6.43
C GLY A 38 0.88 4.93 7.60
N LEU A 39 0.36 3.80 8.08
CA LEU A 39 -0.57 3.75 9.21
C LEU A 39 0.06 4.37 10.47
N ASP A 40 1.31 4.03 10.77
CA ASP A 40 2.02 4.52 11.96
C ASP A 40 2.35 6.01 11.84
N ALA A 41 2.82 6.47 10.68
CA ALA A 41 3.20 7.86 10.48
C ALA A 41 2.00 8.82 10.53
N PHE A 42 0.83 8.39 10.04
CA PHE A 42 -0.38 9.23 10.00
C PHE A 42 -1.34 8.93 11.15
N GLY A 43 -1.01 8.01 12.06
CA GLY A 43 -1.85 7.66 13.20
C GLY A 43 -3.20 7.03 12.81
N ILE A 44 -3.24 6.31 11.67
CA ILE A 44 -4.47 5.68 11.18
C ILE A 44 -4.58 4.28 11.79
N ASP A 45 -5.67 4.04 12.52
CA ASP A 45 -5.98 2.74 13.11
C ASP A 45 -7.04 2.00 12.28
N PRO A 46 -6.74 0.83 11.69
CA PRO A 46 -7.70 -0.01 10.99
C PRO A 46 -8.69 -0.74 11.91
N SER A 47 -8.48 -0.73 13.22
CA SER A 47 -9.32 -1.47 14.17
C SER A 47 -10.80 -1.07 14.08
N GLY A 48 -11.66 -2.05 13.94
CA GLY A 48 -13.11 -1.85 13.81
C GLY A 48 -13.57 -1.30 12.45
N LYS A 49 -12.64 -1.00 11.52
CA LYS A 49 -12.95 -0.41 10.21
C LYS A 49 -13.27 -1.47 9.15
N ILE A 50 -14.14 -1.08 8.20
CA ILE A 50 -14.31 -1.75 6.92
C ILE A 50 -13.35 -1.08 5.94
N ALA A 51 -12.52 -1.87 5.26
CA ALA A 51 -11.48 -1.35 4.38
C ALA A 51 -11.60 -1.89 2.95
N ILE A 52 -11.06 -1.12 2.00
CA ILE A 52 -10.86 -1.56 0.62
C ILE A 52 -9.37 -1.47 0.27
N ASP A 53 -8.80 -2.58 -0.21
CA ASP A 53 -7.41 -2.72 -0.64
C ASP A 53 -7.37 -2.79 -2.17
N VAL A 54 -6.92 -1.72 -2.80
CA VAL A 54 -6.89 -1.55 -4.26
C VAL A 54 -5.50 -1.88 -4.80
N GLY A 55 -5.43 -2.92 -5.63
CA GLY A 55 -4.18 -3.54 -6.05
C GLY A 55 -3.67 -4.54 -5.01
N ALA A 56 -4.58 -5.36 -4.47
CA ALA A 56 -4.31 -6.27 -3.36
C ALA A 56 -3.19 -7.29 -3.66
N SER A 57 -3.04 -7.73 -4.92
CA SER A 57 -2.01 -8.70 -5.35
C SER A 57 -1.98 -9.93 -4.42
N THR A 58 -0.83 -10.22 -3.79
CA THR A 58 -0.70 -11.31 -2.81
C THR A 58 -1.41 -11.04 -1.48
N GLY A 59 -1.83 -9.80 -1.21
CA GLY A 59 -2.61 -9.43 -0.02
C GLY A 59 -1.78 -8.83 1.13
N GLY A 60 -0.61 -8.26 0.85
CA GLY A 60 0.22 -7.69 1.93
C GLY A 60 -0.47 -6.59 2.72
N PHE A 61 -1.22 -5.70 2.08
CA PHE A 61 -1.98 -4.64 2.75
C PHE A 61 -3.22 -5.21 3.44
N THR A 62 -3.95 -6.09 2.78
CA THR A 62 -5.08 -6.84 3.35
C THR A 62 -4.70 -7.53 4.65
N ASP A 63 -3.55 -8.23 4.68
CA ASP A 63 -3.04 -8.95 5.85
C ASP A 63 -2.75 -8.00 7.02
N VAL A 64 -2.09 -6.86 6.76
CA VAL A 64 -1.84 -5.81 7.78
C VAL A 64 -3.14 -5.29 8.36
N MET A 65 -4.11 -4.94 7.53
CA MET A 65 -5.39 -4.41 8.01
C MET A 65 -6.14 -5.40 8.88
N LEU A 66 -6.14 -6.69 8.51
CA LEU A 66 -6.74 -7.75 9.33
C LEU A 66 -6.03 -7.93 10.67
N GLN A 67 -4.69 -7.98 10.67
CA GLN A 67 -3.90 -8.12 11.90
C GLN A 67 -4.04 -6.90 12.82
N ARG A 68 -4.31 -5.72 12.27
CA ARG A 68 -4.63 -4.49 13.02
C ARG A 68 -6.13 -4.33 13.34
N GLY A 69 -6.93 -5.39 13.19
CA GLY A 69 -8.29 -5.43 13.71
C GLY A 69 -9.37 -4.93 12.76
N ALA A 70 -9.11 -4.77 11.47
CA ALA A 70 -10.18 -4.51 10.49
C ALA A 70 -11.27 -5.59 10.58
N VAL A 71 -12.53 -5.18 10.50
CA VAL A 71 -13.67 -6.10 10.60
C VAL A 71 -14.04 -6.72 9.27
N LYS A 72 -13.72 -6.02 8.16
CA LYS A 72 -13.92 -6.50 6.79
C LYS A 72 -12.92 -5.84 5.86
N VAL A 73 -12.40 -6.57 4.88
CA VAL A 73 -11.53 -6.04 3.84
C VAL A 73 -11.98 -6.52 2.46
N TYR A 74 -12.29 -5.58 1.58
CA TYR A 74 -12.51 -5.85 0.15
C TYR A 74 -11.15 -5.79 -0.55
N ALA A 75 -10.63 -6.95 -0.97
CA ALA A 75 -9.36 -7.07 -1.68
C ALA A 75 -9.61 -7.04 -3.18
N VAL A 76 -9.34 -5.90 -3.83
CA VAL A 76 -9.64 -5.65 -5.24
C VAL A 76 -8.37 -5.72 -6.07
N ASP A 77 -8.36 -6.56 -7.11
CA ASP A 77 -7.25 -6.66 -8.06
C ASP A 77 -7.75 -6.99 -9.47
N VAL A 78 -7.06 -6.46 -10.50
CA VAL A 78 -7.33 -6.81 -11.90
C VAL A 78 -6.81 -8.20 -12.25
N GLY A 79 -5.79 -8.69 -11.54
CA GLY A 79 -5.27 -10.05 -11.64
C GLY A 79 -6.23 -11.08 -11.07
N ARG A 80 -5.92 -12.35 -11.35
CA ARG A 80 -6.69 -13.49 -10.83
C ARG A 80 -5.74 -14.52 -10.21
N GLY A 81 -6.16 -15.17 -9.13
CA GLY A 81 -5.41 -16.21 -8.47
C GLY A 81 -4.16 -15.71 -7.74
N GLN A 82 -4.05 -14.39 -7.47
CA GLN A 82 -2.88 -13.79 -6.83
C GLN A 82 -2.98 -13.73 -5.32
N LEU A 83 -4.19 -13.50 -4.80
CA LEU A 83 -4.41 -13.35 -3.36
C LEU A 83 -4.03 -14.63 -2.64
N HIS A 84 -3.20 -14.52 -1.61
CA HIS A 84 -2.72 -15.65 -0.83
C HIS A 84 -3.90 -16.46 -0.26
N TRP A 85 -3.81 -17.79 -0.28
CA TRP A 85 -4.91 -18.69 0.08
C TRP A 85 -5.48 -18.44 1.49
N LYS A 86 -4.63 -18.11 2.47
CA LYS A 86 -5.05 -17.75 3.84
C LYS A 86 -6.01 -16.55 3.89
N LEU A 87 -5.77 -15.56 3.04
CA LEU A 87 -6.60 -14.36 2.95
C LEU A 87 -7.87 -14.64 2.16
N ARG A 88 -7.74 -15.37 1.05
CA ARG A 88 -8.89 -15.74 0.22
C ARG A 88 -9.92 -16.57 0.98
N SER A 89 -9.50 -17.44 1.91
CA SER A 89 -10.37 -18.24 2.76
C SER A 89 -10.76 -17.57 4.08
N HIS A 90 -10.27 -16.35 4.35
CA HIS A 90 -10.54 -15.67 5.60
C HIS A 90 -11.94 -15.03 5.61
N GLY A 91 -12.77 -15.34 6.61
CA GLY A 91 -14.18 -14.92 6.68
C GLY A 91 -14.43 -13.40 6.70
N LYS A 92 -13.39 -12.58 6.94
CA LYS A 92 -13.45 -11.12 6.89
C LYS A 92 -12.96 -10.53 5.56
N VAL A 93 -12.55 -11.34 4.59
CA VAL A 93 -12.03 -10.90 3.29
C VAL A 93 -13.04 -11.21 2.20
N VAL A 94 -13.36 -10.19 1.43
CA VAL A 94 -14.10 -10.31 0.17
C VAL A 94 -13.09 -10.17 -0.97
N SER A 95 -12.77 -11.28 -1.64
CA SER A 95 -11.83 -11.29 -2.76
C SER A 95 -12.54 -10.87 -4.05
N LEU A 96 -12.15 -9.73 -4.61
CA LEU A 96 -12.66 -9.17 -5.86
C LEU A 96 -11.56 -9.18 -6.93
N GLU A 97 -11.15 -10.38 -7.34
CA GLU A 97 -10.14 -10.59 -8.38
C GLU A 97 -10.76 -10.48 -9.79
N GLY A 98 -9.98 -10.00 -10.74
CA GLY A 98 -10.43 -9.74 -12.13
C GLY A 98 -11.26 -8.46 -12.25
N VAL A 99 -11.27 -7.60 -11.23
CA VAL A 99 -12.03 -6.35 -11.20
C VAL A 99 -11.14 -5.18 -11.58
N ASN A 100 -11.50 -4.48 -12.66
CA ASN A 100 -10.83 -3.23 -13.02
C ASN A 100 -11.42 -2.09 -12.20
N VAL A 101 -10.67 -1.59 -11.24
CA VAL A 101 -11.11 -0.55 -10.30
C VAL A 101 -11.51 0.78 -10.98
N ARG A 102 -11.01 1.06 -12.20
CA ARG A 102 -11.47 2.25 -12.98
C ARG A 102 -12.97 2.25 -13.23
N ASN A 103 -13.55 1.06 -13.34
CA ASN A 103 -14.95 0.83 -13.59
C ASN A 103 -15.56 0.04 -12.40
N LEU A 104 -15.14 0.38 -11.17
CA LEU A 104 -15.64 -0.31 -9.98
C LEU A 104 -17.17 -0.15 -9.90
N ASP A 105 -17.85 -1.28 -9.98
CA ASP A 105 -19.27 -1.34 -9.70
C ASP A 105 -19.47 -1.29 -8.18
N SER A 106 -20.12 -0.23 -7.70
CA SER A 106 -20.40 -0.05 -6.27
C SER A 106 -21.28 -1.17 -5.69
N SER A 107 -22.01 -1.89 -6.51
CA SER A 107 -22.81 -3.05 -6.07
C SER A 107 -21.97 -4.24 -5.61
N LEU A 108 -20.66 -4.25 -5.92
CA LEU A 108 -19.72 -5.25 -5.41
C LEU A 108 -19.25 -4.97 -3.97
N ILE A 109 -19.57 -3.79 -3.45
CA ILE A 109 -19.17 -3.32 -2.12
C ILE A 109 -20.44 -3.10 -1.30
N ASP A 110 -20.83 -4.13 -0.55
CA ASP A 110 -22.11 -4.13 0.21
C ASP A 110 -22.12 -3.09 1.34
N ASP A 111 -20.95 -2.83 1.94
CA ASP A 111 -20.80 -1.91 3.06
C ASP A 111 -19.89 -0.74 2.70
N PRO A 112 -20.27 0.51 2.95
CA PRO A 112 -19.38 1.66 2.76
C PRO A 112 -18.11 1.52 3.60
N CYS A 113 -16.94 1.83 2.99
CA CYS A 113 -15.66 1.63 3.64
C CYS A 113 -15.22 2.85 4.44
N ASP A 114 -14.45 2.61 5.51
CA ASP A 114 -13.88 3.61 6.41
C ASP A 114 -12.39 3.88 6.11
N LEU A 115 -11.76 3.01 5.33
CA LEU A 115 -10.35 3.09 4.96
C LEU A 115 -10.15 2.56 3.54
N ALA A 116 -9.42 3.31 2.71
CA ALA A 116 -8.97 2.83 1.40
C ALA A 116 -7.44 2.80 1.33
N THR A 117 -6.89 1.72 0.78
CA THR A 117 -5.45 1.60 0.51
C THR A 117 -5.19 1.34 -0.97
N PHE A 118 -4.10 1.91 -1.51
CA PHE A 118 -3.75 1.80 -2.93
C PHE A 118 -2.29 1.43 -3.11
N ASP A 119 -2.02 0.24 -3.67
CA ASP A 119 -0.69 -0.20 -4.15
C ASP A 119 -0.77 -0.65 -5.62
N VAL A 120 -1.33 0.19 -6.49
CA VAL A 120 -1.53 -0.09 -7.91
C VAL A 120 -0.24 0.08 -8.72
N SER A 121 -0.12 -0.65 -9.82
CA SER A 121 1.01 -0.54 -10.77
C SER A 121 0.50 -0.38 -12.20
N PHE A 122 1.27 0.32 -13.04
CA PHE A 122 0.98 0.54 -14.46
C PHE A 122 -0.29 1.36 -14.73
N ILE A 123 -0.76 2.10 -13.74
CA ILE A 123 -1.94 2.97 -13.83
C ILE A 123 -1.75 4.15 -12.88
N SER A 124 -2.27 5.33 -13.25
CA SER A 124 -2.26 6.52 -12.41
C SER A 124 -3.31 6.45 -11.30
N LEU A 125 -2.95 6.94 -10.11
CA LEU A 125 -3.87 7.13 -8.98
C LEU A 125 -5.05 8.04 -9.34
N LYS A 126 -4.85 8.99 -10.25
CA LYS A 126 -5.90 9.89 -10.77
C LYS A 126 -7.06 9.15 -11.42
N LEU A 127 -6.81 7.93 -11.93
CA LEU A 127 -7.84 7.11 -12.58
C LEU A 127 -8.54 6.13 -11.63
N VAL A 128 -7.89 5.76 -10.53
CA VAL A 128 -8.39 4.69 -9.64
C VAL A 128 -8.99 5.22 -8.33
N ILE A 129 -8.57 6.41 -7.87
CA ILE A 129 -9.11 7.00 -6.64
C ILE A 129 -10.58 7.44 -6.80
N PRO A 130 -10.99 8.20 -7.84
CA PRO A 130 -12.35 8.71 -7.94
C PRO A 130 -13.46 7.64 -7.89
N PRO A 131 -13.35 6.48 -8.57
CA PRO A 131 -14.37 5.45 -8.43
C PRO A 131 -14.43 4.85 -7.02
N VAL A 132 -13.30 4.77 -6.29
CA VAL A 132 -13.25 4.23 -4.92
C VAL A 132 -13.87 5.21 -3.92
N LEU A 133 -13.74 6.53 -4.12
CA LEU A 133 -14.39 7.53 -3.26
C LEU A 133 -15.91 7.33 -3.15
N LYS A 134 -16.55 6.77 -4.20
CA LYS A 134 -18.00 6.53 -4.22
C LYS A 134 -18.45 5.45 -3.23
N VAL A 135 -17.54 4.58 -2.80
CA VAL A 135 -17.80 3.51 -1.83
C VAL A 135 -17.22 3.80 -0.45
N LEU A 136 -16.66 4.99 -0.25
CA LEU A 136 -16.17 5.45 1.05
C LEU A 136 -17.23 6.26 1.80
N ARG A 137 -17.19 6.19 3.13
CA ARG A 137 -17.93 7.09 4.00
C ARG A 137 -17.31 8.48 4.00
N PRO A 138 -18.10 9.56 4.19
CA PRO A 138 -17.53 10.86 4.48
C PRO A 138 -16.58 10.82 5.69
N GLY A 139 -15.41 11.41 5.58
CA GLY A 139 -14.39 11.41 6.63
C GLY A 139 -13.55 10.12 6.74
N SER A 140 -13.65 9.23 5.75
CA SER A 140 -12.79 8.04 5.65
C SER A 140 -11.33 8.40 5.39
N ASP A 141 -10.43 7.52 5.85
CA ASP A 141 -9.00 7.63 5.58
C ASP A 141 -8.62 7.00 4.23
N LEU A 142 -7.58 7.57 3.60
CA LEU A 142 -7.01 7.06 2.36
C LEU A 142 -5.49 7.05 2.43
N ILE A 143 -4.87 5.89 2.17
CA ILE A 143 -3.42 5.73 2.02
C ILE A 143 -3.11 5.25 0.61
N ALA A 144 -2.33 6.04 -0.14
CA ALA A 144 -1.95 5.68 -1.49
C ALA A 144 -0.42 5.68 -1.68
N LEU A 145 0.10 4.63 -2.29
CA LEU A 145 1.50 4.61 -2.75
C LEU A 145 1.63 5.37 -4.05
N ILE A 146 2.26 6.54 -3.99
CA ILE A 146 2.64 7.28 -5.19
C ILE A 146 3.86 6.59 -5.81
N LYS A 147 3.72 6.14 -7.04
CA LYS A 147 4.80 5.52 -7.82
C LYS A 147 5.09 6.44 -9.01
N PRO A 148 6.06 7.36 -8.89
CA PRO A 148 6.28 8.39 -9.89
C PRO A 148 6.46 7.86 -11.31
N GLN A 149 7.03 6.67 -11.46
CA GLN A 149 7.19 6.01 -12.77
C GLN A 149 5.87 5.63 -13.46
N PHE A 150 4.74 5.60 -12.75
CA PHE A 150 3.42 5.33 -13.34
C PHE A 150 2.54 6.59 -13.44
N GLU A 151 3.02 7.71 -12.91
CA GLU A 151 2.34 9.00 -12.91
C GLU A 151 2.98 9.99 -13.90
N ALA A 152 4.30 9.92 -14.08
CA ALA A 152 5.03 10.75 -15.02
C ALA A 152 4.76 10.34 -16.48
N GLY A 153 4.87 11.29 -17.40
CA GLY A 153 4.83 11.03 -18.84
C GLY A 153 5.95 10.08 -19.28
N ARG A 154 5.72 9.36 -20.39
CA ARG A 154 6.67 8.37 -20.92
C ARG A 154 8.05 8.96 -21.22
N GLU A 155 8.13 10.24 -21.58
CA GLU A 155 9.34 11.01 -21.84
C GLU A 155 10.29 11.10 -20.65
N HIS A 156 9.76 10.99 -19.43
CA HIS A 156 10.49 11.05 -18.17
C HIS A 156 10.99 9.67 -17.69
N ILE A 157 10.59 8.60 -18.38
CA ILE A 157 10.93 7.24 -17.99
C ILE A 157 12.14 6.75 -18.79
N GLY A 158 13.19 6.33 -18.09
CA GLY A 158 14.41 5.74 -18.65
C GLY A 158 14.30 4.22 -18.88
N LYS A 159 15.43 3.62 -19.29
CA LYS A 159 15.54 2.15 -19.43
C LYS A 159 15.18 1.46 -18.09
N GLY A 160 14.37 0.41 -18.18
CA GLY A 160 13.96 -0.36 -17.01
C GLY A 160 12.78 0.21 -16.23
N GLY A 161 12.15 1.32 -16.69
CA GLY A 161 11.00 1.91 -16.00
C GLY A 161 11.38 2.80 -14.81
N ILE A 162 12.62 3.30 -14.77
CA ILE A 162 13.15 4.16 -13.70
C ILE A 162 13.00 5.62 -14.14
N LEU A 163 12.62 6.50 -13.20
CA LEU A 163 12.63 7.94 -13.46
C LEU A 163 14.07 8.43 -13.74
N LYS A 164 14.17 9.41 -14.66
CA LYS A 164 15.45 9.99 -15.04
C LYS A 164 15.98 11.01 -14.03
N ASP A 165 15.10 11.60 -13.22
CA ASP A 165 15.43 12.72 -12.33
C ASP A 165 14.53 12.72 -11.09
N ASP A 166 15.11 12.93 -9.92
CA ASP A 166 14.40 13.05 -8.64
C ASP A 166 13.49 14.30 -8.60
N ALA A 167 13.85 15.36 -9.33
CA ALA A 167 13.01 16.55 -9.45
C ALA A 167 11.63 16.22 -10.06
N ILE A 168 11.59 15.31 -11.02
CA ILE A 168 10.34 14.82 -11.63
C ILE A 168 9.51 14.05 -10.60
N ALA A 169 10.15 13.26 -9.72
CA ALA A 169 9.44 12.57 -8.65
C ALA A 169 8.72 13.55 -7.73
N GLN A 170 9.38 14.66 -7.37
CA GLN A 170 8.79 15.71 -6.52
C GLN A 170 7.64 16.44 -7.23
N GLU A 171 7.78 16.69 -8.53
CA GLU A 171 6.71 17.30 -9.32
C GLU A 171 5.48 16.38 -9.40
N VAL A 172 5.69 15.09 -9.61
CA VAL A 172 4.63 14.08 -9.60
C VAL A 172 3.90 14.05 -8.25
N ILE A 173 4.64 14.03 -7.13
CA ILE A 173 4.05 14.05 -5.79
C ILE A 173 3.14 15.26 -5.62
N ARG A 174 3.67 16.49 -5.91
CA ARG A 174 2.86 17.70 -5.86
C ARG A 174 1.62 17.65 -6.77
N GLY A 175 1.77 17.05 -7.96
CA GLY A 175 0.66 16.89 -8.90
C GLY A 175 -0.42 15.92 -8.44
N ILE A 176 -0.07 14.91 -7.64
CA ILE A 176 -1.04 14.00 -7.00
C ILE A 176 -1.70 14.68 -5.80
N GLU A 177 -0.95 15.38 -4.96
CA GLU A 177 -1.48 16.13 -3.82
C GLU A 177 -2.49 17.21 -4.27
N ALA A 178 -2.15 17.97 -5.31
CA ALA A 178 -3.05 18.96 -5.91
C ALA A 178 -4.33 18.32 -6.46
N PHE A 179 -4.21 17.21 -7.18
CA PHE A 179 -5.36 16.47 -7.68
C PHE A 179 -6.26 15.95 -6.56
N LEU A 180 -5.69 15.40 -5.48
CA LEU A 180 -6.47 14.94 -4.33
C LEU A 180 -7.24 16.08 -3.68
N THR A 181 -6.62 17.25 -3.54
CA THR A 181 -7.28 18.45 -3.02
C THR A 181 -8.42 18.91 -3.94
N GLU A 182 -8.20 18.90 -5.27
CA GLU A 182 -9.21 19.28 -6.26
C GLU A 182 -10.47 18.39 -6.18
N ILE A 183 -10.29 17.09 -5.94
CA ILE A 183 -11.43 16.16 -5.81
C ILE A 183 -12.01 16.10 -4.38
N GLY A 184 -11.62 17.02 -3.49
CA GLY A 184 -12.19 17.21 -2.15
C GLY A 184 -11.55 16.37 -1.04
N CYS A 185 -10.38 15.77 -1.28
CA CYS A 185 -9.62 15.10 -0.23
C CYS A 185 -8.74 16.09 0.54
N MET A 186 -8.64 15.91 1.86
CA MET A 186 -7.67 16.64 2.68
C MET A 186 -6.36 15.85 2.71
N VAL A 187 -5.29 16.41 2.15
CA VAL A 187 -3.95 15.79 2.16
C VAL A 187 -3.27 16.11 3.50
N THR A 188 -2.97 15.11 4.29
CA THR A 188 -2.32 15.25 5.60
C THR A 188 -0.80 15.18 5.54
N GLY A 189 -0.24 14.57 4.50
CA GLY A 189 1.20 14.52 4.28
C GLY A 189 1.65 13.37 3.38
N THR A 190 2.94 13.35 3.10
CA THR A 190 3.63 12.34 2.30
C THR A 190 4.91 11.90 3.02
N ILE A 191 5.17 10.61 3.06
CA ILE A 191 6.39 10.02 3.63
C ILE A 191 7.10 9.13 2.60
N PRO A 192 8.43 8.97 2.66
CA PRO A 192 9.12 8.02 1.83
C PRO A 192 8.76 6.58 2.20
N SER A 193 8.63 5.71 1.19
CA SER A 193 8.38 4.28 1.42
C SER A 193 9.61 3.60 2.02
N PRO A 194 9.46 2.77 3.09
CA PRO A 194 10.59 2.03 3.68
C PRO A 194 11.07 0.89 2.78
N VAL A 195 10.26 0.51 1.77
CA VAL A 195 10.59 -0.57 0.85
C VAL A 195 10.74 0.01 -0.55
N ARG A 196 11.93 -0.11 -1.11
CA ARG A 196 12.20 0.25 -2.52
C ARG A 196 11.61 -0.81 -3.46
N GLY A 197 11.25 -0.38 -4.67
CA GLY A 197 10.87 -1.29 -5.74
C GLY A 197 12.02 -2.24 -6.13
N MET A 198 11.71 -3.34 -6.84
CA MET A 198 12.72 -4.33 -7.25
C MET A 198 13.82 -3.77 -8.20
N LYS A 199 13.66 -2.55 -8.69
CA LYS A 199 14.60 -1.89 -9.63
C LYS A 199 15.04 -0.49 -9.17
N GLY A 200 14.89 -0.15 -7.93
CA GLY A 200 15.26 1.14 -7.35
C GLY A 200 14.14 1.82 -6.62
#